data_ce05def7c9801e717a17d8e9df01ba1f
#
_entry.id   ce05def7c9801e717a17d8e9df01ba1f
#
_cell.length_a   1.000
_cell.length_b   1.000
_cell.length_c   1.000
_cell.angle_alpha   90.00
_cell.angle_beta   90.00
_cell.angle_gamma   90.00
#
_symmetry.space_group_name_H-M   'P 1'
#
loop_
_entity.id
_entity.type
_entity.pdbx_description
1 polymer ?
#
loop_
_entity_poly.entity_id
_entity_poly.type
_entity_poly.pdbx_seq_one_letter_code
_entity_poly.pdbx_strand_id
1 'polypeptide(L)'
;MYFIGLDIGTTGCKAAVFDETGACFGRCYEEFDIICRAPGWAEQSPAVMWDAVTHVLKESVAQAKAAGMRAEEVRALSTSVLGEEVMPVDGDYRPLRDAILGMDYRADEETKLLTGAVPAQRIYDITGFPPHPMGSLPTILWMRRHEPELIPRTYKYVTFTEYVMKRLGAREGVVDHPQAGRTMAFDIERKCWSDELLRAAGLDRSLFCETAEPGRVVGNLSQEAAAELGLTEAVALVAGGQDQTCAALGAGLIDESIGMDSHGTIEGIGVMSSKKITDERALAAGVSCYAYTIPGRYFLMSSSQVGGLLLKWFKNNFSLAEEQEARRTGRNVYDVMTERAPEGPSGVMVLPHFIGSGPPWNDLDSRGAIVGLTIDSTRHDVVKAIMDSLTYEFKINMLYYEDMGFRFKDIRVVGGASKSPRWMQLKADILNRPVSTLREKDAACLGAAMIAMCSMGAYPSCEQAVRACVKVDRVYRPDPAWTGAYEAAYRKYTHLYDSLKEFNHIKIPGGTV
;
A
#
# COMPACT_ATOMS: atom_id res chain seq x y z
N MET A 1 -26.13 -10.91 8.20
CA MET A 1 -24.82 -11.62 8.23
C MET A 1 -23.72 -10.56 8.39
N TYR A 2 -22.60 -10.93 9.04
CA TYR A 2 -21.48 -10.01 9.24
C TYR A 2 -20.16 -10.63 8.78
N PHE A 3 -19.22 -9.77 8.37
CA PHE A 3 -17.92 -10.13 7.82
C PHE A 3 -16.85 -9.23 8.42
N ILE A 4 -15.70 -9.79 8.71
CA ILE A 4 -14.57 -9.06 9.31
C ILE A 4 -13.50 -8.87 8.25
N GLY A 5 -13.10 -7.62 8.05
CA GLY A 5 -11.88 -7.26 7.32
C GLY A 5 -10.81 -6.85 8.31
N LEU A 6 -9.67 -7.55 8.29
CA LEU A 6 -8.47 -7.24 9.07
C LEU A 6 -7.41 -6.67 8.12
N ASP A 7 -6.94 -5.46 8.39
CA ASP A 7 -5.90 -4.79 7.62
C ASP A 7 -4.63 -4.64 8.47
N ILE A 8 -3.54 -5.26 8.06
CA ILE A 8 -2.24 -5.24 8.72
C ILE A 8 -1.29 -4.40 7.86
N GLY A 9 -1.06 -3.17 8.29
CA GLY A 9 -0.14 -2.24 7.62
C GLY A 9 1.24 -2.20 8.26
N THR A 10 2.10 -1.33 7.73
CA THR A 10 3.50 -1.20 8.17
C THR A 10 3.64 -0.64 9.59
N THR A 11 2.76 0.25 10.02
CA THR A 11 2.85 0.99 11.30
C THR A 11 1.63 0.79 12.18
N GLY A 12 0.79 -0.17 11.88
CA GLY A 12 -0.40 -0.45 12.66
C GLY A 12 -1.36 -1.37 11.93
N CYS A 13 -2.33 -1.88 12.66
CA CYS A 13 -3.38 -2.72 12.10
C CYS A 13 -4.76 -2.17 12.42
N LYS A 14 -5.73 -2.59 11.61
CA LYS A 14 -7.15 -2.25 11.76
C LYS A 14 -7.99 -3.49 11.60
N ALA A 15 -9.09 -3.55 12.34
CA ALA A 15 -10.18 -4.48 12.04
C ALA A 15 -11.49 -3.71 11.94
N ALA A 16 -12.35 -4.15 11.03
CA ALA A 16 -13.69 -3.61 10.90
C ALA A 16 -14.70 -4.72 10.62
N VAL A 17 -15.87 -4.60 11.22
CA VAL A 17 -17.00 -5.52 11.06
C VAL A 17 -18.06 -4.87 10.18
N PHE A 18 -18.39 -5.51 9.08
CA PHE A 18 -19.36 -5.02 8.10
C PHE A 18 -20.54 -5.98 7.96
N ASP A 19 -21.72 -5.42 7.70
CA ASP A 19 -22.84 -6.23 7.18
C ASP A 19 -22.71 -6.45 5.66
N GLU A 20 -23.63 -7.22 5.09
CA GLU A 20 -23.64 -7.48 3.64
C GLU A 20 -23.85 -6.24 2.77
N THR A 21 -24.25 -5.11 3.31
CA THR A 21 -24.39 -3.84 2.56
C THR A 21 -23.12 -3.00 2.58
N GLY A 22 -22.09 -3.43 3.33
CA GLY A 22 -20.86 -2.68 3.58
C GLY A 22 -21.01 -1.60 4.66
N ALA A 23 -22.08 -1.64 5.45
CA ALA A 23 -22.21 -0.77 6.62
C ALA A 23 -21.32 -1.29 7.76
N CYS A 24 -20.53 -0.41 8.37
CA CYS A 24 -19.60 -0.74 9.44
C CYS A 24 -20.30 -0.67 10.81
N PHE A 25 -20.19 -1.73 11.61
CA PHE A 25 -20.79 -1.88 12.94
C PHE A 25 -19.77 -1.80 14.08
N GLY A 26 -18.50 -1.98 13.78
CA GLY A 26 -17.41 -1.83 14.75
C GLY A 26 -16.08 -1.72 14.04
N ARG A 27 -15.17 -0.91 14.58
CA ARG A 27 -13.82 -0.74 14.04
C ARG A 27 -12.85 -0.39 15.13
N CYS A 28 -11.63 -0.86 14.99
CA CYS A 28 -10.52 -0.50 15.87
C CYS A 28 -9.24 -0.35 15.08
N TYR A 29 -8.35 0.50 15.56
CA TYR A 29 -7.01 0.74 15.03
C TYR A 29 -6.01 0.75 16.16
N GLU A 30 -4.88 0.09 15.96
CA GLU A 30 -3.75 0.06 16.88
C GLU A 30 -2.45 0.34 16.13
N GLU A 31 -1.65 1.28 16.64
CA GLU A 31 -0.32 1.59 16.11
C GLU A 31 0.75 0.71 16.75
N PHE A 32 1.81 0.44 16.00
CA PHE A 32 3.04 -0.16 16.51
C PHE A 32 4.27 0.43 15.83
N ASP A 33 5.38 0.41 16.54
CA ASP A 33 6.63 0.98 16.08
C ASP A 33 7.40 0.03 15.15
N ILE A 34 8.11 0.61 14.17
CA ILE A 34 9.10 -0.08 13.36
C ILE A 34 10.42 -0.14 14.13
N ILE A 35 11.07 -1.29 14.14
CA ILE A 35 12.37 -1.51 14.75
C ILE A 35 13.46 -1.16 13.72
N CYS A 36 14.20 -0.08 13.98
CA CYS A 36 15.32 0.36 13.14
C CYS A 36 16.64 0.08 13.86
N ARG A 37 17.29 -1.05 13.57
CA ARG A 37 18.57 -1.45 14.23
C ARG A 37 19.80 -0.82 13.59
N ALA A 38 19.71 -0.43 12.34
CA ALA A 38 20.76 0.25 11.58
C ALA A 38 20.11 1.15 10.51
N PRO A 39 20.86 2.12 9.96
CA PRO A 39 20.35 2.93 8.84
C PRO A 39 19.88 2.05 7.67
N GLY A 40 18.67 2.29 7.19
CA GLY A 40 18.06 1.54 6.10
C GLY A 40 17.51 0.15 6.48
N TRP A 41 17.60 -0.23 7.76
CA TRP A 41 17.00 -1.47 8.27
C TRP A 41 15.64 -1.19 8.88
N ALA A 42 14.66 -2.04 8.59
CA ALA A 42 13.32 -1.92 9.10
C ALA A 42 12.75 -3.32 9.41
N GLU A 43 12.45 -3.55 10.66
CA GLU A 43 11.95 -4.82 11.17
C GLU A 43 10.68 -4.61 11.99
N GLN A 44 9.86 -5.66 12.11
CA GLN A 44 8.65 -5.68 12.93
C GLN A 44 8.62 -6.92 13.80
N SER A 45 8.34 -6.72 15.10
CA SER A 45 8.14 -7.84 16.02
C SER A 45 6.82 -8.56 15.72
N PRO A 46 6.85 -9.86 15.38
CA PRO A 46 5.63 -10.63 15.17
C PRO A 46 4.76 -10.74 16.42
N ALA A 47 5.36 -10.68 17.60
CA ALA A 47 4.63 -10.72 18.87
C ALA A 47 3.83 -9.42 19.06
N VAL A 48 4.47 -8.25 18.89
CA VAL A 48 3.81 -6.94 19.01
C VAL A 48 2.69 -6.81 17.98
N MET A 49 2.96 -7.22 16.72
CA MET A 49 1.96 -7.21 15.66
C MET A 49 0.78 -8.12 16.01
N TRP A 50 1.03 -9.32 16.55
CA TRP A 50 -0.04 -10.24 16.92
C TRP A 50 -0.91 -9.70 18.08
N ASP A 51 -0.30 -9.10 19.10
CA ASP A 51 -1.03 -8.48 20.21
C ASP A 51 -1.94 -7.36 19.70
N ALA A 52 -1.45 -6.53 18.77
CA ALA A 52 -2.25 -5.50 18.13
C ALA A 52 -3.39 -6.09 17.28
N VAL A 53 -3.14 -7.15 16.49
CA VAL A 53 -4.17 -7.86 15.70
C VAL A 53 -5.27 -8.39 16.63
N THR A 54 -4.89 -9.04 17.72
CA THR A 54 -5.85 -9.58 18.68
C THR A 54 -6.67 -8.45 19.33
N HIS A 55 -6.02 -7.36 19.70
CA HIS A 55 -6.69 -6.19 20.28
C HIS A 55 -7.73 -5.60 19.31
N VAL A 56 -7.34 -5.28 18.07
CA VAL A 56 -8.27 -4.65 17.12
C VAL A 56 -9.44 -5.56 16.74
N LEU A 57 -9.22 -6.87 16.65
CA LEU A 57 -10.29 -7.84 16.41
C LEU A 57 -11.29 -7.87 17.57
N LYS A 58 -10.80 -7.97 18.83
CA LYS A 58 -11.64 -7.96 20.04
C LYS A 58 -12.49 -6.71 20.13
N GLU A 59 -11.86 -5.55 19.99
CA GLU A 59 -12.54 -4.26 20.14
C GLU A 59 -13.57 -4.03 19.03
N SER A 60 -13.24 -4.35 17.77
CA SER A 60 -14.17 -4.21 16.65
C SER A 60 -15.38 -5.14 16.82
N VAL A 61 -15.18 -6.38 17.25
CA VAL A 61 -16.25 -7.34 17.54
C VAL A 61 -17.09 -6.88 18.73
N ALA A 62 -16.48 -6.37 19.81
CA ALA A 62 -17.19 -5.84 20.96
C ALA A 62 -18.11 -4.67 20.59
N GLN A 63 -17.62 -3.72 19.78
CA GLN A 63 -18.42 -2.61 19.27
C GLN A 63 -19.58 -3.08 18.41
N ALA A 64 -19.34 -4.04 17.51
CA ALA A 64 -20.40 -4.60 16.66
C ALA A 64 -21.49 -5.32 17.49
N LYS A 65 -21.10 -6.05 18.54
CA LYS A 65 -22.04 -6.65 19.48
C LYS A 65 -22.86 -5.61 20.25
N ALA A 66 -22.23 -4.53 20.68
CA ALA A 66 -22.93 -3.41 21.31
C ALA A 66 -23.93 -2.74 20.35
N ALA A 67 -23.67 -2.79 19.05
CA ALA A 67 -24.57 -2.34 17.98
C ALA A 67 -25.64 -3.38 17.59
N GLY A 68 -25.70 -4.54 18.28
CA GLY A 68 -26.74 -5.56 18.10
C GLY A 68 -26.35 -6.82 17.31
N MET A 69 -25.09 -6.94 16.86
CA MET A 69 -24.57 -8.15 16.20
C MET A 69 -24.51 -9.31 17.22
N ARG A 70 -24.91 -10.51 16.78
CA ARG A 70 -24.70 -11.76 17.53
C ARG A 70 -23.49 -12.51 16.94
N ALA A 71 -22.75 -13.21 17.78
CA ALA A 71 -21.53 -13.93 17.37
C ALA A 71 -21.78 -14.96 16.26
N GLU A 72 -22.94 -15.62 16.28
CA GLU A 72 -23.36 -16.64 15.30
C GLU A 72 -23.67 -16.05 13.91
N GLU A 73 -23.84 -14.73 13.82
CA GLU A 73 -24.13 -14.03 12.57
C GLU A 73 -22.86 -13.65 11.81
N VAL A 74 -21.67 -13.76 12.43
CA VAL A 74 -20.38 -13.55 11.77
C VAL A 74 -20.05 -14.79 10.94
N ARG A 75 -19.86 -14.61 9.64
CA ARG A 75 -19.68 -15.69 8.67
C ARG A 75 -18.24 -15.96 8.33
N ALA A 76 -17.43 -14.90 8.17
CA ALA A 76 -16.05 -15.05 7.78
C ALA A 76 -15.18 -13.85 8.18
N LEU A 77 -13.88 -14.11 8.27
CA LEU A 77 -12.79 -13.13 8.41
C LEU A 77 -11.84 -13.29 7.23
N SER A 78 -11.45 -12.16 6.62
CA SER A 78 -10.43 -12.11 5.60
C SER A 78 -9.42 -11.01 5.90
N THR A 79 -8.20 -11.13 5.33
CA THR A 79 -7.08 -10.25 5.61
C THR A 79 -6.69 -9.38 4.43
N SER A 80 -6.23 -8.20 4.72
CA SER A 80 -5.45 -7.29 3.90
C SER A 80 -4.11 -7.12 4.60
N VAL A 81 -3.00 -7.41 3.92
CA VAL A 81 -1.68 -7.42 4.57
C VAL A 81 -0.69 -6.62 3.74
N LEU A 82 0.20 -5.86 4.44
CA LEU A 82 1.32 -5.19 3.77
C LEU A 82 2.10 -6.20 2.92
N GLY A 83 2.78 -5.72 1.90
CA GLY A 83 3.56 -6.58 1.01
C GLY A 83 5.02 -6.71 1.44
N GLU A 84 5.69 -7.70 0.86
CA GLU A 84 7.14 -7.92 0.82
C GLU A 84 7.80 -8.38 2.14
N GLU A 85 7.18 -8.16 3.28
CA GLU A 85 7.73 -8.58 4.56
C GLU A 85 7.93 -10.10 4.61
N VAL A 86 8.95 -10.55 5.33
CA VAL A 86 9.23 -11.98 5.45
C VAL A 86 9.98 -12.32 6.73
N MET A 87 9.66 -13.48 7.30
CA MET A 87 10.36 -14.06 8.44
C MET A 87 10.43 -15.60 8.34
N PRO A 88 11.51 -16.23 8.86
CA PRO A 88 11.57 -17.67 9.02
C PRO A 88 10.77 -18.11 10.26
N VAL A 89 10.08 -19.23 10.15
CA VAL A 89 9.37 -19.89 11.26
C VAL A 89 9.83 -21.33 11.42
N ASP A 90 9.72 -21.87 12.65
CA ASP A 90 9.95 -23.29 12.95
C ASP A 90 8.73 -24.16 12.59
N GLY A 91 8.81 -25.46 12.88
CA GLY A 91 7.73 -26.42 12.59
C GLY A 91 6.41 -26.15 13.33
N ASP A 92 6.45 -25.40 14.41
CA ASP A 92 5.27 -24.95 15.16
C ASP A 92 4.78 -23.55 14.71
N TYR A 93 5.32 -23.01 13.62
CA TYR A 93 5.09 -21.63 13.13
C TYR A 93 5.50 -20.54 14.13
N ARG A 94 6.49 -20.82 15.01
CA ARG A 94 7.06 -19.80 15.88
C ARG A 94 8.12 -19.02 15.11
N PRO A 95 8.05 -17.67 15.11
CA PRO A 95 9.05 -16.83 14.46
C PRO A 95 10.44 -17.08 15.05
N LEU A 96 11.43 -17.21 14.19
CA LEU A 96 12.83 -17.40 14.58
C LEU A 96 13.58 -16.07 14.73
N ARG A 97 12.99 -15.01 14.19
CA ARG A 97 13.45 -13.61 14.27
C ARG A 97 12.30 -12.65 14.00
N ASP A 98 12.55 -11.34 14.19
CA ASP A 98 11.63 -10.29 13.74
C ASP A 98 11.50 -10.30 12.21
N ALA A 99 10.31 -9.96 11.69
CA ALA A 99 10.07 -9.87 10.26
C ALA A 99 10.85 -8.69 9.64
N ILE A 100 11.51 -8.91 8.52
CA ILE A 100 12.13 -7.83 7.73
C ILE A 100 11.05 -7.26 6.81
N LEU A 101 10.89 -5.93 6.84
CA LEU A 101 9.84 -5.23 6.10
C LEU A 101 10.28 -4.87 4.68
N GLY A 102 9.32 -4.64 3.77
CA GLY A 102 9.61 -4.25 2.39
C GLY A 102 10.33 -2.90 2.23
N MET A 103 10.27 -2.02 3.24
CA MET A 103 11.03 -0.77 3.24
C MET A 103 12.50 -0.93 3.68
N ASP A 104 12.96 -2.14 3.94
CA ASP A 104 14.33 -2.49 4.27
C ASP A 104 15.15 -2.73 2.99
N TYR A 105 16.32 -2.11 2.89
CA TYR A 105 17.16 -2.20 1.69
C TYR A 105 18.45 -3.01 1.90
N ARG A 106 18.56 -3.77 3.03
CA ARG A 106 19.75 -4.55 3.35
C ARG A 106 20.13 -5.60 2.32
N ALA A 107 19.15 -6.10 1.54
CA ALA A 107 19.31 -7.16 0.55
C ALA A 107 19.70 -6.67 -0.86
N ASP A 108 20.34 -5.50 -0.98
CA ASP A 108 20.74 -4.93 -2.28
C ASP A 108 21.79 -5.79 -3.01
N GLU A 109 22.76 -6.36 -2.29
CA GLU A 109 23.75 -7.29 -2.88
C GLU A 109 23.09 -8.57 -3.39
N GLU A 110 22.16 -9.14 -2.64
CA GLU A 110 21.44 -10.35 -3.01
C GLU A 110 20.54 -10.12 -4.22
N THR A 111 19.97 -8.92 -4.33
CA THR A 111 19.23 -8.50 -5.54
C THR A 111 20.15 -8.47 -6.77
N LYS A 112 21.37 -7.93 -6.64
CA LYS A 112 22.37 -7.91 -7.71
C LYS A 112 22.84 -9.32 -8.07
N LEU A 113 23.02 -10.20 -7.09
CA LEU A 113 23.37 -11.59 -7.34
C LEU A 113 22.24 -12.32 -8.11
N LEU A 114 20.99 -12.11 -7.71
CA LEU A 114 19.83 -12.71 -8.38
C LEU A 114 19.70 -12.21 -9.83
N THR A 115 19.85 -10.90 -10.07
CA THR A 115 19.81 -10.31 -11.42
C THR A 115 21.03 -10.68 -12.27
N GLY A 116 22.14 -11.04 -11.67
CA GLY A 116 23.29 -11.65 -12.34
C GLY A 116 23.05 -13.08 -12.80
N ALA A 117 22.20 -13.82 -12.10
CA ALA A 117 21.82 -15.20 -12.43
C ALA A 117 20.63 -15.27 -13.41
N VAL A 118 19.65 -14.37 -13.25
CA VAL A 118 18.45 -14.29 -14.09
C VAL A 118 18.28 -12.83 -14.54
N PRO A 119 18.22 -12.55 -15.87
CA PRO A 119 18.06 -11.18 -16.37
C PRO A 119 16.86 -10.46 -15.75
N ALA A 120 17.01 -9.16 -15.44
CA ALA A 120 15.98 -8.34 -14.80
C ALA A 120 14.62 -8.41 -15.52
N GLN A 121 14.61 -8.32 -16.86
CA GLN A 121 13.40 -8.46 -17.66
C GLN A 121 12.76 -9.85 -17.44
N ARG A 122 13.57 -10.91 -17.35
CA ARG A 122 13.04 -12.27 -17.13
C ARG A 122 12.40 -12.42 -15.75
N ILE A 123 13.01 -11.86 -14.70
CA ILE A 123 12.41 -11.82 -13.36
C ILE A 123 11.07 -11.08 -13.44
N TYR A 124 11.06 -9.94 -14.10
CA TYR A 124 9.86 -9.12 -14.26
C TYR A 124 8.76 -9.84 -15.06
N ASP A 125 9.11 -10.52 -16.15
CA ASP A 125 8.16 -11.32 -16.96
C ASP A 125 7.47 -12.41 -16.14
N ILE A 126 8.20 -13.02 -15.21
CA ILE A 126 7.66 -14.07 -14.33
C ILE A 126 6.81 -13.47 -13.21
N THR A 127 7.36 -12.48 -12.51
CA THR A 127 6.81 -12.02 -11.23
C THR A 127 5.96 -10.76 -11.33
N GLY A 128 6.13 -9.98 -12.42
CA GLY A 128 5.58 -8.63 -12.54
C GLY A 128 6.15 -7.63 -11.53
N PHE A 129 7.19 -8.03 -10.81
CA PHE A 129 7.86 -7.20 -9.80
C PHE A 129 9.23 -6.78 -10.34
N PRO A 130 9.47 -5.46 -10.55
CA PRO A 130 10.80 -4.98 -10.92
C PRO A 130 11.83 -5.42 -9.87
N PRO A 131 12.99 -6.01 -10.26
CA PRO A 131 13.97 -6.45 -9.29
C PRO A 131 14.36 -5.33 -8.32
N HIS A 132 14.14 -5.59 -7.02
CA HIS A 132 14.34 -4.59 -5.97
C HIS A 132 14.65 -5.28 -4.64
N PRO A 133 15.51 -4.72 -3.76
CA PRO A 133 15.82 -5.30 -2.46
C PRO A 133 14.62 -5.44 -1.52
N MET A 134 13.53 -4.72 -1.77
CA MET A 134 12.31 -4.84 -0.98
C MET A 134 11.60 -6.21 -1.15
N GLY A 135 11.87 -6.96 -2.22
CA GLY A 135 11.25 -8.27 -2.43
C GLY A 135 11.65 -9.31 -1.38
N SER A 136 10.71 -10.18 -1.00
CA SER A 136 10.98 -11.21 0.03
C SER A 136 12.10 -12.17 -0.38
N LEU A 137 12.23 -12.52 -1.67
CA LEU A 137 13.25 -13.45 -2.16
C LEU A 137 14.68 -12.96 -1.92
N PRO A 138 15.08 -11.72 -2.30
CA PRO A 138 16.38 -11.17 -1.91
C PRO A 138 16.60 -11.16 -0.39
N THR A 139 15.57 -10.79 0.38
CA THR A 139 15.64 -10.77 1.84
C THR A 139 15.88 -12.16 2.44
N ILE A 140 15.26 -13.21 1.89
CA ILE A 140 15.54 -14.60 2.27
C ILE A 140 16.99 -14.97 1.97
N LEU A 141 17.53 -14.57 0.81
CA LEU A 141 18.92 -14.80 0.46
C LEU A 141 19.87 -14.11 1.43
N TRP A 142 19.55 -12.87 1.82
CA TRP A 142 20.29 -12.12 2.83
C TRP A 142 20.31 -12.88 4.18
N MET A 143 19.17 -13.33 4.69
CA MET A 143 19.09 -14.11 5.93
C MET A 143 19.95 -15.38 5.85
N ARG A 144 19.87 -16.11 4.75
CA ARG A 144 20.66 -17.34 4.57
C ARG A 144 22.17 -17.10 4.54
N ARG A 145 22.61 -15.93 4.07
CA ARG A 145 24.01 -15.57 3.98
C ARG A 145 24.57 -15.00 5.29
N HIS A 146 23.76 -14.21 6.01
CA HIS A 146 24.21 -13.46 7.19
C HIS A 146 23.77 -14.07 8.52
N GLU A 147 22.76 -14.95 8.50
CA GLU A 147 22.20 -15.64 9.67
C GLU A 147 22.09 -17.17 9.39
N PRO A 148 23.20 -17.84 9.01
CA PRO A 148 23.15 -19.23 8.58
C PRO A 148 22.69 -20.21 9.68
N GLU A 149 22.78 -19.83 10.95
CA GLU A 149 22.29 -20.59 12.10
C GLU A 149 20.77 -20.76 12.12
N LEU A 150 20.03 -19.92 11.40
CA LEU A 150 18.57 -20.06 11.25
C LEU A 150 18.17 -21.15 10.27
N ILE A 151 19.03 -21.47 9.27
CA ILE A 151 18.72 -22.40 8.19
C ILE A 151 18.22 -23.76 8.68
N PRO A 152 18.93 -24.47 9.61
CA PRO A 152 18.50 -25.80 10.05
C PRO A 152 17.23 -25.80 10.89
N ARG A 153 16.81 -24.64 11.39
CA ARG A 153 15.62 -24.46 12.21
C ARG A 153 14.43 -23.97 11.41
N THR A 154 14.67 -23.44 10.21
CA THR A 154 13.62 -22.87 9.35
C THR A 154 12.79 -23.97 8.72
N TYR A 155 11.51 -24.03 9.09
CA TYR A 155 10.51 -24.86 8.43
C TYR A 155 9.96 -24.16 7.19
N LYS A 156 9.58 -22.88 7.31
CA LYS A 156 9.04 -22.04 6.23
C LYS A 156 9.56 -20.61 6.34
N TYR A 157 9.60 -19.91 5.19
CA TYR A 157 9.61 -18.47 5.13
C TYR A 157 8.17 -18.02 4.90
N VAL A 158 7.67 -17.16 5.77
CA VAL A 158 6.27 -16.72 5.78
C VAL A 158 6.16 -15.21 5.83
N THR A 159 5.05 -14.69 5.30
CA THR A 159 4.61 -13.31 5.51
C THR A 159 3.66 -13.25 6.72
N PHE A 160 3.20 -12.07 7.08
CA PHE A 160 2.19 -11.94 8.14
C PHE A 160 0.84 -12.58 7.75
N THR A 161 0.57 -12.74 6.45
CA THR A 161 -0.65 -13.43 5.99
C THR A 161 -0.71 -14.85 6.53
N GLU A 162 0.32 -15.66 6.26
CA GLU A 162 0.36 -17.06 6.68
C GLU A 162 0.45 -17.19 8.21
N TYR A 163 1.25 -16.31 8.83
CA TYR A 163 1.45 -16.31 10.27
C TYR A 163 0.15 -16.03 11.02
N VAL A 164 -0.58 -14.98 10.64
CA VAL A 164 -1.83 -14.58 11.29
C VAL A 164 -2.93 -15.61 11.04
N MET A 165 -3.09 -16.06 9.80
CA MET A 165 -4.10 -17.07 9.47
C MET A 165 -3.85 -18.38 10.22
N LYS A 166 -2.58 -18.80 10.34
CA LYS A 166 -2.22 -19.99 11.13
C LYS A 166 -2.56 -19.82 12.60
N ARG A 167 -2.28 -18.68 13.19
CA ARG A 167 -2.59 -18.40 14.60
C ARG A 167 -4.09 -18.30 14.87
N LEU A 168 -4.86 -17.84 13.89
CA LEU A 168 -6.32 -17.79 14.00
C LEU A 168 -6.98 -19.17 13.88
N GLY A 169 -6.29 -20.18 13.28
CA GLY A 169 -6.84 -21.53 13.20
C GLY A 169 -6.76 -22.21 11.84
N ALA A 170 -6.14 -21.57 10.82
CA ALA A 170 -5.89 -22.26 9.56
C ALA A 170 -4.98 -23.49 9.79
N ARG A 171 -5.27 -24.59 9.10
CA ARG A 171 -4.52 -25.86 9.28
C ARG A 171 -3.05 -25.72 8.91
N GLU A 172 -2.78 -25.04 7.79
CA GLU A 172 -1.45 -24.73 7.28
C GLU A 172 -1.38 -23.24 6.92
N GLY A 173 -0.16 -22.70 6.83
CA GLY A 173 0.04 -21.37 6.25
C GLY A 173 -0.32 -21.39 4.77
N VAL A 174 -1.15 -20.44 4.36
CA VAL A 174 -1.53 -20.24 2.96
C VAL A 174 -1.38 -18.76 2.64
N VAL A 175 -0.68 -18.44 1.55
CA VAL A 175 -0.52 -17.09 1.05
C VAL A 175 -1.43 -16.86 -0.15
N ASP A 176 -2.11 -15.73 -0.18
CA ASP A 176 -2.91 -15.35 -1.36
C ASP A 176 -2.02 -14.93 -2.54
N HIS A 177 -2.57 -15.02 -3.77
CA HIS A 177 -1.82 -14.70 -4.99
C HIS A 177 -1.34 -13.24 -5.05
N PRO A 178 -2.14 -12.20 -4.64
CA PRO A 178 -1.67 -10.84 -4.53
C PRO A 178 -0.43 -10.70 -3.64
N GLN A 179 -0.45 -11.29 -2.45
CA GLN A 179 0.68 -11.26 -1.52
C GLN A 179 1.88 -12.05 -2.06
N ALA A 180 1.66 -13.25 -2.58
CA ALA A 180 2.72 -14.06 -3.20
C ALA A 180 3.41 -13.31 -4.34
N GLY A 181 2.67 -12.50 -5.12
CA GLY A 181 3.19 -11.65 -6.19
C GLY A 181 4.20 -10.59 -5.72
N ARG A 182 4.21 -10.27 -4.42
CA ARG A 182 5.16 -9.29 -3.85
C ARG A 182 6.48 -9.90 -3.40
N THR A 183 6.62 -11.20 -3.47
CA THR A 183 7.80 -11.91 -2.98
C THR A 183 9.00 -11.94 -3.95
N MET A 184 8.83 -11.58 -5.21
CA MET A 184 9.80 -11.85 -6.31
C MET A 184 10.08 -13.35 -6.54
N ALA A 185 9.22 -14.24 -6.06
CA ALA A 185 9.37 -15.70 -6.23
C ALA A 185 8.17 -16.36 -6.91
N PHE A 186 7.06 -15.61 -7.10
CA PHE A 186 5.79 -16.12 -7.59
C PHE A 186 5.60 -15.83 -9.08
N ASP A 187 5.22 -16.85 -9.85
CA ASP A 187 4.82 -16.71 -11.26
C ASP A 187 3.36 -16.23 -11.31
N ILE A 188 3.17 -14.97 -11.65
CA ILE A 188 1.84 -14.32 -11.64
C ILE A 188 0.92 -14.82 -12.76
N GLU A 189 1.43 -15.50 -13.76
CA GLU A 189 0.66 -16.08 -14.85
C GLU A 189 0.26 -17.53 -14.53
N ARG A 190 1.23 -18.37 -14.10
CA ARG A 190 1.00 -19.76 -13.72
C ARG A 190 0.36 -19.93 -12.35
N LYS A 191 0.32 -18.87 -11.54
CA LYS A 191 -0.24 -18.87 -10.17
C LYS A 191 0.43 -19.88 -9.25
N CYS A 192 1.75 -19.95 -9.30
CA CYS A 192 2.57 -20.85 -8.47
C CYS A 192 3.96 -20.26 -8.21
N TRP A 193 4.66 -20.79 -7.25
CA TRP A 193 6.06 -20.46 -7.04
C TRP A 193 6.89 -20.81 -8.28
N SER A 194 7.79 -19.92 -8.67
CA SER A 194 8.63 -20.09 -9.87
C SER A 194 9.82 -21.01 -9.58
N ASP A 195 9.80 -22.22 -10.14
CA ASP A 195 10.91 -23.16 -10.03
C ASP A 195 12.22 -22.60 -10.64
N GLU A 196 12.12 -21.69 -11.62
CA GLU A 196 13.26 -21.03 -12.24
C GLU A 196 13.95 -20.10 -11.24
N LEU A 197 13.19 -19.23 -10.58
CA LEU A 197 13.71 -18.26 -9.62
C LEU A 197 14.18 -18.95 -8.32
N LEU A 198 13.43 -19.94 -7.83
CA LEU A 198 13.82 -20.68 -6.64
C LEU A 198 15.12 -21.46 -6.86
N ARG A 199 15.29 -22.10 -8.03
CA ARG A 199 16.56 -22.75 -8.39
C ARG A 199 17.72 -21.78 -8.50
N ALA A 200 17.50 -20.61 -9.12
CA ALA A 200 18.52 -19.55 -9.20
C ALA A 200 18.93 -19.04 -7.81
N ALA A 201 17.98 -18.98 -6.88
CA ALA A 201 18.18 -18.62 -5.49
C ALA A 201 18.73 -19.76 -4.60
N GLY A 202 18.88 -21.00 -5.12
CA GLY A 202 19.29 -22.17 -4.33
C GLY A 202 18.30 -22.52 -3.21
N LEU A 203 17.00 -22.32 -3.45
CA LEU A 203 15.93 -22.57 -2.49
C LEU A 203 15.04 -23.74 -2.94
N ASP A 204 14.62 -24.56 -1.98
CA ASP A 204 13.63 -25.60 -2.21
C ASP A 204 12.21 -25.02 -2.04
N ARG A 205 11.30 -25.46 -2.90
CA ARG A 205 9.90 -25.03 -2.87
C ARG A 205 9.20 -25.36 -1.54
N SER A 206 9.65 -26.40 -0.85
CA SER A 206 9.11 -26.80 0.45
C SER A 206 9.30 -25.74 1.53
N LEU A 207 10.20 -24.78 1.33
CA LEU A 207 10.40 -23.64 2.25
C LEU A 207 9.31 -22.58 2.15
N PHE A 208 8.40 -22.69 1.19
CA PHE A 208 7.28 -21.77 0.97
C PHE A 208 5.95 -22.45 1.26
N CYS A 209 4.96 -21.64 1.66
CA CYS A 209 3.60 -22.11 1.90
C CYS A 209 2.84 -22.40 0.60
N GLU A 210 1.69 -23.05 0.69
CA GLU A 210 0.75 -23.18 -0.43
C GLU A 210 0.21 -21.80 -0.82
N THR A 211 -0.03 -21.58 -2.11
CA THR A 211 -0.66 -20.36 -2.61
C THR A 211 -2.13 -20.57 -2.88
N ALA A 212 -2.94 -19.53 -2.72
CA ALA A 212 -4.38 -19.57 -2.95
C ALA A 212 -4.90 -18.35 -3.72
N GLU A 213 -5.96 -18.55 -4.47
CA GLU A 213 -6.73 -17.42 -4.98
C GLU A 213 -7.45 -16.68 -3.84
N PRO A 214 -7.58 -15.35 -3.91
CA PRO A 214 -8.45 -14.60 -3.01
C PRO A 214 -9.86 -15.21 -2.96
N GLY A 215 -10.43 -15.30 -1.76
CA GLY A 215 -11.75 -15.92 -1.56
C GLY A 215 -11.71 -17.42 -1.24
N ARG A 216 -10.58 -18.12 -1.35
CA ARG A 216 -10.47 -19.51 -0.89
C ARG A 216 -10.60 -19.59 0.63
N VAL A 217 -11.49 -20.45 1.13
CA VAL A 217 -11.55 -20.80 2.56
C VAL A 217 -10.32 -21.63 2.91
N VAL A 218 -9.54 -21.16 3.89
CA VAL A 218 -8.28 -21.80 4.33
C VAL A 218 -8.40 -22.46 5.70
N GLY A 219 -9.51 -22.30 6.37
CA GLY A 219 -9.81 -22.89 7.68
C GLY A 219 -10.99 -22.20 8.35
N ASN A 220 -11.10 -22.43 9.64
CA ASN A 220 -12.05 -21.76 10.52
C ASN A 220 -11.30 -21.27 11.76
N LEU A 221 -11.89 -20.37 12.53
CA LEU A 221 -11.30 -20.00 13.82
C LEU A 221 -11.09 -21.25 14.70
N SER A 222 -9.94 -21.33 15.34
CA SER A 222 -9.70 -22.31 16.39
C SER A 222 -10.60 -22.04 17.59
N GLN A 223 -10.81 -23.05 18.43
CA GLN A 223 -11.56 -22.88 19.69
C GLN A 223 -10.96 -21.76 20.56
N GLU A 224 -9.62 -21.69 20.63
CA GLU A 224 -8.91 -20.67 21.39
C GLU A 224 -9.15 -19.27 20.82
N ALA A 225 -8.93 -19.09 19.51
CA ALA A 225 -9.15 -17.80 18.84
C ALA A 225 -10.63 -17.38 18.92
N ALA A 226 -11.56 -18.30 18.72
CA ALA A 226 -13.00 -18.01 18.82
C ALA A 226 -13.38 -17.53 20.22
N ALA A 227 -12.89 -18.22 21.26
CA ALA A 227 -13.14 -17.82 22.65
C ALA A 227 -12.52 -16.46 22.97
N GLU A 228 -11.27 -16.24 22.54
CA GLU A 228 -10.55 -14.99 22.77
C GLU A 228 -11.23 -13.79 22.11
N LEU A 229 -11.71 -13.95 20.87
CA LEU A 229 -12.41 -12.90 20.09
C LEU A 229 -13.89 -12.78 20.44
N GLY A 230 -14.42 -13.69 21.27
CA GLY A 230 -15.85 -13.76 21.56
C GLY A 230 -16.70 -14.09 20.34
N LEU A 231 -16.21 -14.91 19.46
CA LEU A 231 -16.86 -15.40 18.24
C LEU A 231 -17.11 -16.92 18.34
N THR A 232 -17.54 -17.54 17.27
CA THR A 232 -17.73 -18.99 17.18
C THR A 232 -16.70 -19.61 16.24
N GLU A 233 -16.41 -20.90 16.43
CA GLU A 233 -15.54 -21.68 15.52
C GLU A 233 -16.13 -21.82 14.09
N ALA A 234 -17.38 -21.45 13.89
CA ALA A 234 -18.02 -21.46 12.57
C ALA A 234 -17.55 -20.32 11.64
N VAL A 235 -16.83 -19.33 12.16
CA VAL A 235 -16.29 -18.22 11.36
C VAL A 235 -15.19 -18.76 10.44
N ALA A 236 -15.43 -18.67 9.12
CA ALA A 236 -14.48 -19.11 8.12
C ALA A 236 -13.30 -18.12 8.00
N LEU A 237 -12.08 -18.66 7.84
CA LEU A 237 -10.89 -17.91 7.50
C LEU A 237 -10.72 -17.93 5.98
N VAL A 238 -10.68 -16.76 5.36
CA VAL A 238 -10.69 -16.60 3.91
C VAL A 238 -9.42 -15.92 3.44
N ALA A 239 -8.73 -16.52 2.47
CA ALA A 239 -7.58 -15.92 1.81
C ALA A 239 -7.97 -14.55 1.23
N GLY A 240 -7.27 -13.52 1.64
CA GLY A 240 -7.57 -12.13 1.31
C GLY A 240 -6.70 -11.59 0.18
N GLY A 241 -5.90 -10.57 0.48
CA GLY A 241 -5.00 -9.94 -0.49
C GLY A 241 -3.96 -9.04 0.14
N GLN A 242 -3.05 -8.56 -0.69
CA GLN A 242 -2.12 -7.52 -0.33
C GLN A 242 -2.87 -6.19 -0.14
N ASP A 243 -2.39 -5.32 0.77
CA ASP A 243 -3.08 -4.12 1.25
C ASP A 243 -3.58 -3.19 0.13
N GLN A 244 -2.75 -2.91 -0.88
CA GLN A 244 -3.13 -2.03 -2.00
C GLN A 244 -4.20 -2.68 -2.89
N THR A 245 -4.17 -4.01 -3.06
CA THR A 245 -5.18 -4.72 -3.84
C THR A 245 -6.53 -4.78 -3.11
N CYS A 246 -6.50 -4.96 -1.79
CA CYS A 246 -7.69 -4.87 -0.96
C CYS A 246 -8.24 -3.44 -0.93
N ALA A 247 -7.37 -2.42 -0.76
CA ALA A 247 -7.77 -1.03 -0.81
C ALA A 247 -8.38 -0.65 -2.17
N ALA A 248 -7.81 -1.16 -3.27
CA ALA A 248 -8.34 -0.97 -4.62
C ALA A 248 -9.74 -1.58 -4.78
N LEU A 249 -9.96 -2.80 -4.28
CA LEU A 249 -11.30 -3.41 -4.28
C LEU A 249 -12.27 -2.60 -3.43
N GLY A 250 -11.87 -2.18 -2.23
CA GLY A 250 -12.65 -1.33 -1.34
C GLY A 250 -12.87 0.08 -1.89
N ALA A 251 -12.00 0.55 -2.77
CA ALA A 251 -12.19 1.77 -3.55
C ALA A 251 -13.08 1.55 -4.79
N GLY A 252 -13.37 0.30 -5.13
CA GLY A 252 -14.26 -0.07 -6.24
C GLY A 252 -13.59 -0.10 -7.61
N LEU A 253 -12.34 -0.49 -7.68
CA LEU A 253 -11.61 -0.72 -8.94
C LEU A 253 -12.06 -2.04 -9.56
N ILE A 254 -13.12 -2.00 -10.34
CA ILE A 254 -13.70 -3.17 -11.04
C ILE A 254 -13.61 -3.06 -12.56
N ASP A 255 -13.13 -1.93 -13.05
CA ASP A 255 -12.83 -1.71 -14.47
C ASP A 255 -11.62 -0.77 -14.65
N GLU A 256 -11.06 -0.76 -15.85
CA GLU A 256 -9.82 -0.03 -16.19
C GLU A 256 -10.00 1.50 -16.29
N SER A 257 -11.22 2.00 -16.14
CA SER A 257 -11.51 3.44 -16.21
C SER A 257 -11.45 4.14 -14.85
N ILE A 258 -11.19 3.40 -13.77
CA ILE A 258 -11.07 3.92 -12.42
C ILE A 258 -9.62 3.76 -11.95
N GLY A 259 -8.97 4.87 -11.64
CA GLY A 259 -7.67 4.87 -10.96
C GLY A 259 -7.83 5.01 -9.46
N MET A 260 -6.96 4.40 -8.67
CA MET A 260 -6.84 4.65 -7.24
C MET A 260 -5.64 5.56 -6.97
N ASP A 261 -5.87 6.60 -6.21
CA ASP A 261 -4.83 7.40 -5.57
C ASP A 261 -4.71 6.95 -4.11
N SER A 262 -3.68 6.17 -3.81
CA SER A 262 -3.35 5.76 -2.45
C SER A 262 -2.44 6.81 -1.82
N HIS A 263 -3.03 7.76 -1.09
CA HIS A 263 -2.32 8.90 -0.53
C HIS A 263 -2.16 8.77 0.99
N GLY A 264 -1.12 8.09 1.39
CA GLY A 264 -0.67 7.93 2.77
C GLY A 264 0.64 8.66 3.06
N THR A 265 1.57 7.99 3.71
CA THR A 265 2.97 8.46 3.92
C THR A 265 3.68 8.68 2.60
N ILE A 266 3.54 7.72 1.69
CA ILE A 266 3.87 7.81 0.27
C ILE A 266 2.59 8.02 -0.54
N GLU A 267 2.72 8.31 -1.83
CA GLU A 267 1.60 8.43 -2.75
C GLU A 267 1.79 7.51 -3.94
N GLY A 268 0.76 6.76 -4.31
CA GLY A 268 0.83 5.84 -5.43
C GLY A 268 -0.45 5.80 -6.25
N ILE A 269 -0.29 5.52 -7.55
CA ILE A 269 -1.40 5.22 -8.45
C ILE A 269 -1.55 3.72 -8.61
N GLY A 270 -2.76 3.20 -8.38
CA GLY A 270 -3.13 1.82 -8.61
C GLY A 270 -4.21 1.71 -9.68
N VAL A 271 -4.09 0.73 -10.57
CA VAL A 271 -5.09 0.45 -11.60
C VAL A 271 -5.32 -1.04 -11.74
N MET A 272 -6.57 -1.44 -11.98
CA MET A 272 -6.90 -2.81 -12.35
C MET A 272 -6.67 -2.99 -13.85
N SER A 273 -6.12 -4.13 -14.26
CA SER A 273 -5.94 -4.51 -15.66
C SER A 273 -6.50 -5.90 -15.95
N SER A 274 -7.12 -6.05 -17.12
CA SER A 274 -7.56 -7.34 -17.66
C SER A 274 -6.39 -8.18 -18.19
N LYS A 275 -5.21 -7.59 -18.37
CA LYS A 275 -4.03 -8.21 -18.96
C LYS A 275 -2.80 -8.02 -18.08
N LYS A 276 -1.90 -9.00 -18.10
CA LYS A 276 -0.55 -8.85 -17.58
C LYS A 276 0.21 -7.84 -18.43
N ILE A 277 0.87 -6.87 -17.78
CA ILE A 277 1.70 -5.85 -18.42
C ILE A 277 3.07 -5.89 -17.76
N THR A 278 4.06 -6.45 -18.47
CA THR A 278 5.42 -6.67 -17.97
C THR A 278 6.46 -6.38 -19.06
N ASP A 279 6.13 -5.53 -20.03
CA ASP A 279 7.05 -5.15 -21.09
C ASP A 279 8.22 -4.28 -20.58
N GLU A 280 9.23 -4.08 -21.43
CA GLU A 280 10.43 -3.31 -21.09
C GLU A 280 10.12 -1.86 -20.67
N ARG A 281 9.04 -1.27 -21.21
CA ARG A 281 8.64 0.09 -20.86
C ARG A 281 8.10 0.14 -19.43
N ALA A 282 7.26 -0.83 -19.06
CA ALA A 282 6.72 -0.94 -17.71
C ALA A 282 7.83 -1.23 -16.68
N LEU A 283 8.80 -2.10 -17.02
CA LEU A 283 9.98 -2.34 -16.19
C LEU A 283 10.81 -1.07 -16.00
N ALA A 284 11.14 -0.37 -17.11
CA ALA A 284 11.93 0.87 -17.06
C ALA A 284 11.26 1.95 -16.20
N ALA A 285 9.92 2.00 -16.22
CA ALA A 285 9.14 2.91 -15.40
C ALA A 285 8.92 2.42 -13.95
N GLY A 286 9.42 1.23 -13.57
CA GLY A 286 9.26 0.70 -12.23
C GLY A 286 7.81 0.35 -11.85
N VAL A 287 6.95 0.06 -12.83
CA VAL A 287 5.56 -0.35 -12.58
C VAL A 287 5.54 -1.79 -12.11
N SER A 288 4.95 -2.05 -10.95
CA SER A 288 4.64 -3.42 -10.50
C SER A 288 3.35 -3.91 -11.14
N CYS A 289 3.31 -5.19 -11.56
CA CYS A 289 2.13 -5.87 -12.10
C CYS A 289 1.96 -7.20 -11.39
N TYR A 290 0.93 -7.37 -10.57
CA TYR A 290 0.73 -8.60 -9.80
C TYR A 290 -0.75 -9.02 -9.77
N ALA A 291 -1.04 -10.19 -9.19
CA ALA A 291 -2.41 -10.68 -9.15
C ALA A 291 -3.32 -9.69 -8.40
N TYR A 292 -4.51 -9.49 -8.93
CA TYR A 292 -5.53 -8.71 -8.25
C TYR A 292 -6.42 -9.59 -7.36
N THR A 293 -7.16 -8.97 -6.45
CA THR A 293 -8.16 -9.66 -5.61
C THR A 293 -9.36 -10.21 -6.39
N ILE A 294 -9.57 -9.75 -7.61
CA ILE A 294 -10.54 -10.34 -8.55
C ILE A 294 -9.81 -11.39 -9.39
N PRO A 295 -10.20 -12.68 -9.35
CA PRO A 295 -9.56 -13.72 -10.12
C PRO A 295 -9.45 -13.41 -11.62
N GLY A 296 -8.28 -13.71 -12.20
CA GLY A 296 -8.01 -13.47 -13.63
C GLY A 296 -7.73 -12.01 -13.98
N ARG A 297 -7.63 -11.11 -13.00
CA ARG A 297 -7.22 -9.72 -13.18
C ARG A 297 -5.86 -9.46 -12.58
N TYR A 298 -5.24 -8.37 -13.02
CA TYR A 298 -3.96 -7.87 -12.51
C TYR A 298 -4.13 -6.50 -11.89
N PHE A 299 -3.23 -6.17 -11.00
CA PHE A 299 -3.15 -4.85 -10.40
C PHE A 299 -1.79 -4.25 -10.76
N LEU A 300 -1.81 -3.08 -11.35
CA LEU A 300 -0.61 -2.31 -11.66
C LEU A 300 -0.48 -1.19 -10.64
N MET A 301 0.74 -0.99 -10.16
CA MET A 301 1.03 0.07 -9.20
C MET A 301 2.39 0.71 -9.46
N SER A 302 2.42 2.03 -9.36
CA SER A 302 3.65 2.82 -9.20
C SER A 302 3.46 3.82 -8.06
N SER A 303 4.54 4.16 -7.35
CA SER A 303 4.46 5.05 -6.20
C SER A 303 5.63 6.03 -6.17
N SER A 304 5.33 7.28 -5.81
CA SER A 304 6.33 8.25 -5.38
C SER A 304 6.90 7.85 -4.03
N GLN A 305 8.16 8.20 -3.74
CA GLN A 305 8.79 7.90 -2.45
C GLN A 305 8.21 8.73 -1.30
N VAL A 306 7.56 9.84 -1.59
CA VAL A 306 6.93 10.73 -0.61
C VAL A 306 5.49 11.09 -1.02
N GLY A 307 4.66 11.31 0.00
CA GLY A 307 3.30 11.81 -0.12
C GLY A 307 3.00 12.72 1.06
N GLY A 308 2.07 12.35 1.92
CA GLY A 308 1.77 13.09 3.15
C GLY A 308 2.96 13.29 4.08
N LEU A 309 4.01 12.45 3.95
CA LEU A 309 5.27 12.61 4.70
C LEU A 309 5.91 13.98 4.47
N LEU A 310 5.87 14.52 3.26
CA LEU A 310 6.44 15.83 2.95
C LEU A 310 5.69 16.97 3.66
N LEU A 311 4.37 16.89 3.68
CA LEU A 311 3.56 17.88 4.42
C LEU A 311 3.77 17.74 5.94
N LYS A 312 3.95 16.51 6.45
CA LYS A 312 4.30 16.25 7.86
C LYS A 312 5.69 16.82 8.19
N TRP A 313 6.68 16.65 7.31
CA TRP A 313 7.99 17.25 7.47
C TRP A 313 7.91 18.77 7.54
N PHE A 314 7.17 19.41 6.63
CA PHE A 314 6.98 20.85 6.63
C PHE A 314 6.28 21.32 7.92
N LYS A 315 5.24 20.62 8.34
CA LYS A 315 4.54 20.89 9.60
C LYS A 315 5.51 20.89 10.78
N ASN A 316 6.31 19.86 10.93
CA ASN A 316 7.21 19.71 12.07
C ASN A 316 8.33 20.75 12.14
N ASN A 317 8.73 21.33 11.00
CA ASN A 317 9.86 22.26 10.92
C ASN A 317 9.45 23.75 10.78
N PHE A 318 8.25 24.04 10.21
CA PHE A 318 7.91 25.40 9.80
C PHE A 318 6.51 25.87 10.22
N SER A 319 5.70 25.05 10.92
CA SER A 319 4.28 25.37 11.18
C SER A 319 3.93 25.53 12.66
N LEU A 320 4.84 26.06 13.47
CA LEU A 320 4.62 26.24 14.91
C LEU A 320 3.38 27.11 15.22
N ALA A 321 3.14 28.16 14.43
CA ALA A 321 1.98 29.04 14.62
C ALA A 321 0.67 28.32 14.33
N GLU A 322 0.63 27.51 13.27
CA GLU A 322 -0.53 26.68 12.89
C GLU A 322 -0.78 25.57 13.93
N GLU A 323 0.25 24.97 14.50
CA GLU A 323 0.11 24.01 15.60
C GLU A 323 -0.48 24.65 16.85
N GLN A 324 -0.02 25.86 17.23
CA GLN A 324 -0.57 26.58 18.37
C GLN A 324 -2.04 26.98 18.15
N GLU A 325 -2.37 27.42 16.94
CA GLU A 325 -3.75 27.73 16.57
C GLU A 325 -4.64 26.48 16.61
N ALA A 326 -4.17 25.37 16.02
CA ALA A 326 -4.87 24.10 16.01
C ALA A 326 -5.18 23.60 17.44
N ARG A 327 -4.20 23.65 18.35
CA ARG A 327 -4.38 23.31 19.77
C ARG A 327 -5.40 24.23 20.46
N ARG A 328 -5.34 25.54 20.20
CA ARG A 328 -6.25 26.51 20.80
C ARG A 328 -7.69 26.36 20.30
N THR A 329 -7.89 25.96 19.04
CA THR A 329 -9.20 25.89 18.41
C THR A 329 -9.80 24.48 18.35
N GLY A 330 -9.03 23.43 18.74
CA GLY A 330 -9.42 22.03 18.61
C GLY A 330 -9.50 21.54 17.16
N ARG A 331 -8.91 22.28 16.20
CA ARG A 331 -8.92 21.95 14.77
C ARG A 331 -7.75 21.08 14.39
N ASN A 332 -7.89 20.39 13.26
CA ASN A 332 -6.76 19.65 12.68
C ASN A 332 -5.71 20.64 12.13
N VAL A 333 -4.44 20.43 12.46
CA VAL A 333 -3.34 21.32 12.05
C VAL A 333 -3.18 21.38 10.52
N TYR A 334 -3.41 20.28 9.81
CA TYR A 334 -3.32 20.26 8.35
C TYR A 334 -4.43 21.09 7.69
N ASP A 335 -5.62 21.14 8.28
CA ASP A 335 -6.69 22.02 7.82
C ASP A 335 -6.30 23.49 7.98
N VAL A 336 -5.74 23.86 9.16
CA VAL A 336 -5.25 25.23 9.43
C VAL A 336 -4.15 25.64 8.44
N MET A 337 -3.21 24.73 8.15
CA MET A 337 -2.12 24.97 7.20
C MET A 337 -2.64 25.18 5.78
N THR A 338 -3.54 24.31 5.34
CA THR A 338 -3.99 24.29 3.94
C THR A 338 -5.03 25.35 3.61
N GLU A 339 -5.86 25.76 4.55
CA GLU A 339 -6.87 26.82 4.33
C GLU A 339 -6.27 28.17 3.90
N ARG A 340 -5.06 28.47 4.37
CA ARG A 340 -4.36 29.74 4.06
C ARG A 340 -3.53 29.66 2.79
N ALA A 341 -3.41 28.48 2.20
CA ALA A 341 -2.72 28.32 0.94
C ALA A 341 -3.45 29.12 -0.17
N PRO A 342 -2.73 29.81 -1.07
CA PRO A 342 -3.36 30.59 -2.13
C PRO A 342 -4.19 29.73 -3.09
N GLU A 343 -5.11 30.35 -3.81
CA GLU A 343 -5.87 29.70 -4.88
C GLU A 343 -5.04 29.68 -6.18
N GLY A 344 -5.39 28.75 -7.08
CA GLY A 344 -4.68 28.57 -8.35
C GLY A 344 -3.28 27.95 -8.19
N PRO A 345 -2.50 27.84 -9.27
CA PRO A 345 -1.15 27.27 -9.22
C PRO A 345 -0.19 28.18 -8.45
N SER A 346 0.68 27.57 -7.64
CA SER A 346 1.73 28.31 -6.92
C SER A 346 2.80 28.84 -7.86
N GLY A 347 3.32 30.03 -7.58
CA GLY A 347 4.54 30.54 -8.22
C GLY A 347 5.81 29.84 -7.73
N VAL A 348 5.76 29.26 -6.52
CA VAL A 348 6.79 28.41 -5.93
C VAL A 348 6.57 26.97 -6.37
N MET A 349 7.63 26.22 -6.63
CA MET A 349 7.58 24.80 -6.95
C MET A 349 8.46 24.02 -5.99
N VAL A 350 8.06 22.79 -5.68
CA VAL A 350 8.83 21.86 -4.85
C VAL A 350 9.18 20.64 -5.69
N LEU A 351 10.46 20.24 -5.75
CA LEU A 351 10.82 18.90 -6.18
C LEU A 351 10.69 17.98 -4.97
N PRO A 352 9.71 17.05 -4.93
CA PRO A 352 9.39 16.32 -3.70
C PRO A 352 10.31 15.11 -3.45
N HIS A 353 11.52 15.08 -3.98
CA HIS A 353 12.48 13.98 -3.90
C HIS A 353 13.31 14.00 -2.60
N PHE A 354 12.62 14.16 -1.44
CA PHE A 354 13.29 14.31 -0.14
C PHE A 354 13.95 13.01 0.35
N ILE A 355 13.60 11.87 -0.22
CA ILE A 355 14.22 10.56 0.01
C ILE A 355 14.51 9.84 -1.32
N GLY A 356 14.93 10.59 -2.34
CA GLY A 356 15.06 10.10 -3.71
C GLY A 356 13.75 10.18 -4.47
N SER A 357 13.77 9.81 -5.76
CA SER A 357 12.57 9.72 -6.59
C SER A 357 12.13 8.28 -6.80
N GLY A 358 10.82 8.09 -6.94
CA GLY A 358 10.22 6.89 -7.51
C GLY A 358 10.08 6.99 -9.03
N PRO A 359 9.21 6.17 -9.62
CA PRO A 359 8.84 6.23 -11.03
C PRO A 359 8.41 7.65 -11.48
N PRO A 360 8.74 8.05 -12.71
CA PRO A 360 9.47 7.27 -13.73
C PRO A 360 11.00 7.37 -13.64
N TRP A 361 11.55 8.21 -12.78
CA TRP A 361 13.01 8.48 -12.75
C TRP A 361 13.82 7.43 -11.98
N ASN A 362 13.27 6.89 -10.89
CA ASN A 362 13.91 5.90 -10.00
C ASN A 362 15.34 6.32 -9.59
N ASP A 363 15.52 7.59 -9.23
CA ASP A 363 16.81 8.22 -8.92
C ASP A 363 16.94 8.42 -7.40
N LEU A 364 17.71 7.55 -6.75
CA LEU A 364 17.95 7.60 -5.32
C LEU A 364 18.91 8.73 -4.90
N ASP A 365 19.68 9.29 -5.84
CA ASP A 365 20.57 10.43 -5.59
C ASP A 365 19.85 11.78 -5.74
N SER A 366 18.64 11.81 -6.29
CA SER A 366 17.81 13.01 -6.37
C SER A 366 17.46 13.53 -4.98
N ARG A 367 17.46 14.85 -4.80
CA ARG A 367 17.13 15.52 -3.52
C ARG A 367 16.02 16.55 -3.70
N GLY A 368 15.30 16.79 -2.61
CA GLY A 368 14.23 17.79 -2.55
C GLY A 368 14.76 19.21 -2.76
N ALA A 369 13.96 20.03 -3.45
CA ALA A 369 14.27 21.44 -3.66
C ALA A 369 13.00 22.29 -3.60
N ILE A 370 13.14 23.54 -3.16
CA ILE A 370 12.10 24.56 -3.20
C ILE A 370 12.60 25.70 -4.09
N VAL A 371 11.94 25.97 -5.20
CA VAL A 371 12.38 26.94 -6.21
C VAL A 371 11.31 27.99 -6.49
N GLY A 372 11.74 29.16 -6.98
CA GLY A 372 10.81 30.25 -7.33
C GLY A 372 10.42 31.15 -6.16
N LEU A 373 11.11 31.07 -5.02
CA LEU A 373 10.87 31.97 -3.88
C LEU A 373 11.21 33.42 -4.24
N THR A 374 10.40 34.34 -3.75
CA THR A 374 10.62 35.80 -3.77
C THR A 374 10.56 36.33 -2.35
N ILE A 375 10.90 37.61 -2.16
CA ILE A 375 10.83 38.23 -0.83
C ILE A 375 9.39 38.25 -0.27
N ASP A 376 8.38 38.19 -1.13
CA ASP A 376 6.96 38.18 -0.74
C ASP A 376 6.41 36.77 -0.49
N SER A 377 7.21 35.73 -0.78
CA SER A 377 6.79 34.33 -0.58
C SER A 377 6.61 34.04 0.90
N THR A 378 5.49 33.42 1.22
CA THR A 378 5.12 33.01 2.58
C THR A 378 5.22 31.50 2.75
N ARG A 379 5.18 31.02 4.00
CA ARG A 379 5.08 29.57 4.29
C ARG A 379 3.83 28.92 3.67
N HIS A 380 2.75 29.70 3.47
CA HIS A 380 1.52 29.19 2.86
C HIS A 380 1.66 28.95 1.35
N ASP A 381 2.53 29.72 0.68
CA ASP A 381 2.93 29.46 -0.71
C ASP A 381 3.72 28.17 -0.82
N VAL A 382 4.57 27.88 0.17
CA VAL A 382 5.32 26.59 0.20
C VAL A 382 4.39 25.40 0.49
N VAL A 383 3.42 25.54 1.41
CA VAL A 383 2.39 24.51 1.64
C VAL A 383 1.61 24.23 0.35
N LYS A 384 1.22 25.29 -0.35
CA LYS A 384 0.53 25.16 -1.65
C LYS A 384 1.41 24.46 -2.68
N ALA A 385 2.68 24.85 -2.79
CA ALA A 385 3.65 24.26 -3.70
C ALA A 385 3.89 22.75 -3.40
N ILE A 386 3.90 22.34 -2.14
CA ILE A 386 3.97 20.94 -1.76
C ILE A 386 2.75 20.16 -2.30
N MET A 387 1.54 20.68 -2.08
CA MET A 387 0.30 20.04 -2.55
C MET A 387 0.25 19.95 -4.08
N ASP A 388 0.64 21.05 -4.77
CA ASP A 388 0.69 21.11 -6.23
C ASP A 388 1.69 20.08 -6.77
N SER A 389 2.91 20.08 -6.23
CA SER A 389 4.02 19.27 -6.72
C SER A 389 3.78 17.77 -6.50
N LEU A 390 3.24 17.35 -5.35
CA LEU A 390 2.83 15.97 -5.13
C LEU A 390 1.76 15.55 -6.16
N THR A 391 0.81 16.42 -6.44
CA THR A 391 -0.22 16.15 -7.45
C THR A 391 0.36 16.14 -8.88
N TYR A 392 1.40 16.93 -9.17
CA TYR A 392 2.11 16.85 -10.47
C TYR A 392 2.87 15.52 -10.62
N GLU A 393 3.52 15.02 -9.56
CA GLU A 393 4.13 13.68 -9.57
C GLU A 393 3.09 12.58 -9.85
N PHE A 394 1.94 12.65 -9.17
CA PHE A 394 0.83 11.75 -9.45
C PHE A 394 0.36 11.86 -10.90
N LYS A 395 0.25 13.10 -11.46
CA LYS A 395 -0.13 13.33 -12.86
C LYS A 395 0.87 12.72 -13.83
N ILE A 396 2.18 12.82 -13.56
CA ILE A 396 3.22 12.19 -14.40
C ILE A 396 2.98 10.68 -14.48
N ASN A 397 2.80 10.04 -13.33
CA ASN A 397 2.51 8.60 -13.29
C ASN A 397 1.16 8.27 -13.96
N MET A 398 0.11 9.06 -13.73
CA MET A 398 -1.20 8.86 -14.36
C MET A 398 -1.10 8.92 -15.90
N LEU A 399 -0.40 9.91 -16.44
CA LEU A 399 -0.19 10.04 -17.89
C LEU A 399 0.60 8.87 -18.47
N TYR A 400 1.56 8.33 -17.72
CA TYR A 400 2.27 7.13 -18.11
C TYR A 400 1.31 5.93 -18.30
N TYR A 401 0.34 5.74 -17.40
CA TYR A 401 -0.70 4.72 -17.57
C TYR A 401 -1.63 5.04 -18.76
N GLU A 402 -1.93 6.32 -19.00
CA GLU A 402 -2.72 6.72 -20.19
C GLU A 402 -1.96 6.39 -21.50
N ASP A 403 -0.63 6.50 -21.52
CA ASP A 403 0.21 6.09 -22.66
C ASP A 403 0.23 4.55 -22.84
N MET A 404 0.03 3.79 -21.77
CA MET A 404 -0.18 2.33 -21.83
C MET A 404 -1.59 1.93 -22.29
N GLY A 405 -2.47 2.90 -22.53
CA GLY A 405 -3.83 2.69 -23.05
C GLY A 405 -4.95 2.82 -22.04
N PHE A 406 -4.66 3.06 -20.77
CA PHE A 406 -5.70 3.34 -19.76
C PHE A 406 -6.39 4.69 -20.06
N ARG A 407 -7.67 4.81 -19.65
CA ARG A 407 -8.45 6.05 -19.82
C ARG A 407 -9.30 6.28 -18.58
N PHE A 408 -8.78 7.12 -17.67
CA PHE A 408 -9.42 7.36 -16.39
C PHE A 408 -10.62 8.30 -16.50
N LYS A 409 -11.78 7.83 -16.05
CA LYS A 409 -13.01 8.61 -15.89
C LYS A 409 -13.20 9.12 -14.47
N ASP A 410 -12.54 8.48 -13.50
CA ASP A 410 -12.61 8.82 -12.08
C ASP A 410 -11.30 8.41 -11.40
N ILE A 411 -10.80 9.24 -10.49
CA ILE A 411 -9.69 8.92 -9.61
C ILE A 411 -10.23 8.84 -8.19
N ARG A 412 -10.15 7.67 -7.57
CA ARG A 412 -10.64 7.44 -6.21
C ARG A 412 -9.54 7.53 -5.20
N VAL A 413 -9.64 8.51 -4.31
CA VAL A 413 -8.59 8.78 -3.33
C VAL A 413 -8.88 8.04 -2.03
N VAL A 414 -7.91 7.25 -1.59
CA VAL A 414 -7.89 6.56 -0.29
C VAL A 414 -6.73 7.09 0.56
N GLY A 415 -6.82 6.90 1.88
CA GLY A 415 -5.80 7.37 2.81
C GLY A 415 -6.05 8.78 3.36
N GLY A 416 -5.05 9.32 4.04
CA GLY A 416 -5.19 10.53 4.86
C GLY A 416 -5.58 11.79 4.11
N ALA A 417 -5.06 11.98 2.90
CA ALA A 417 -5.33 13.16 2.07
C ALA A 417 -6.80 13.29 1.65
N SER A 418 -7.54 12.16 1.53
CA SER A 418 -8.97 12.15 1.19
C SER A 418 -9.85 12.95 2.17
N LYS A 419 -9.33 13.28 3.35
CA LYS A 419 -10.01 14.07 4.38
C LYS A 419 -9.97 15.57 4.11
N SER A 420 -9.12 16.05 3.18
CA SER A 420 -8.99 17.47 2.84
C SER A 420 -9.79 17.85 1.58
N PRO A 421 -10.97 18.49 1.69
CA PRO A 421 -11.75 18.92 0.52
C PRO A 421 -10.97 19.81 -0.42
N ARG A 422 -10.11 20.68 0.14
CA ARG A 422 -9.28 21.59 -0.64
C ARG A 422 -8.25 20.84 -1.49
N TRP A 423 -7.59 19.83 -0.92
CA TRP A 423 -6.64 19.03 -1.69
C TRP A 423 -7.34 18.19 -2.76
N MET A 424 -8.53 17.66 -2.46
CA MET A 424 -9.31 16.91 -3.45
C MET A 424 -9.73 17.77 -4.64
N GLN A 425 -10.17 19.02 -4.41
CA GLN A 425 -10.48 19.95 -5.49
C GLN A 425 -9.22 20.28 -6.30
N LEU A 426 -8.11 20.60 -5.63
CA LEU A 426 -6.82 20.83 -6.27
C LEU A 426 -6.37 19.65 -7.14
N LYS A 427 -6.52 18.41 -6.66
CA LYS A 427 -6.24 17.23 -7.46
C LYS A 427 -7.12 17.17 -8.71
N ALA A 428 -8.41 17.42 -8.59
CA ALA A 428 -9.31 17.43 -9.74
C ALA A 428 -8.87 18.47 -10.79
N ASP A 429 -8.50 19.68 -10.35
CA ASP A 429 -8.09 20.78 -11.23
C ASP A 429 -6.77 20.47 -11.95
N ILE A 430 -5.76 19.94 -11.25
CA ILE A 430 -4.45 19.59 -11.82
C ILE A 430 -4.55 18.38 -12.75
N LEU A 431 -5.27 17.35 -12.34
CA LEU A 431 -5.41 16.11 -13.11
C LEU A 431 -6.33 16.29 -14.32
N ASN A 432 -7.17 17.33 -14.29
CA ASN A 432 -8.25 17.54 -15.24
C ASN A 432 -9.14 16.29 -15.39
N ARG A 433 -9.45 15.67 -14.25
CA ARG A 433 -10.28 14.46 -14.13
C ARG A 433 -11.14 14.58 -12.87
N PRO A 434 -12.33 13.95 -12.83
CA PRO A 434 -13.07 13.80 -11.59
C PRO A 434 -12.23 13.08 -10.54
N VAL A 435 -12.29 13.57 -9.30
CA VAL A 435 -11.66 12.99 -8.12
C VAL A 435 -12.75 12.68 -7.11
N SER A 436 -12.81 11.42 -6.65
CA SER A 436 -13.87 10.95 -5.76
C SER A 436 -13.31 10.51 -4.42
N THR A 437 -14.01 10.86 -3.33
CA THR A 437 -13.79 10.28 -2.00
C THR A 437 -14.87 9.26 -1.66
N LEU A 438 -14.57 8.37 -0.73
CA LEU A 438 -15.44 7.25 -0.36
C LEU A 438 -16.06 7.48 1.02
N ARG A 439 -17.27 6.93 1.25
CA ARG A 439 -17.90 6.94 2.57
C ARG A 439 -17.11 6.13 3.57
N GLU A 440 -16.77 4.88 3.20
CA GLU A 440 -15.90 4.06 4.01
C GLU A 440 -14.45 4.55 3.81
N LYS A 441 -13.79 4.86 4.93
CA LYS A 441 -12.42 5.38 4.91
C LYS A 441 -11.39 4.25 5.03
N ASP A 442 -11.79 3.11 5.60
CA ASP A 442 -10.96 1.92 5.75
C ASP A 442 -11.18 0.97 4.55
N ALA A 443 -10.83 1.46 3.34
CA ALA A 443 -11.05 0.76 2.08
C ALA A 443 -10.43 -0.64 2.05
N ALA A 444 -9.23 -0.82 2.64
CA ALA A 444 -8.56 -2.12 2.72
C ALA A 444 -9.38 -3.14 3.55
N CYS A 445 -9.89 -2.74 4.71
CA CYS A 445 -10.79 -3.58 5.52
C CYS A 445 -12.07 -3.93 4.76
N LEU A 446 -12.70 -2.95 4.08
CA LEU A 446 -13.89 -3.21 3.28
C LEU A 446 -13.59 -4.16 2.12
N GLY A 447 -12.45 -4.00 1.45
CA GLY A 447 -12.00 -4.90 0.38
C GLY A 447 -11.86 -6.33 0.86
N ALA A 448 -11.14 -6.55 1.97
CA ALA A 448 -11.00 -7.86 2.60
C ALA A 448 -12.38 -8.46 3.00
N ALA A 449 -13.26 -7.64 3.60
CA ALA A 449 -14.61 -8.10 3.95
C ALA A 449 -15.44 -8.48 2.71
N MET A 450 -15.35 -7.74 1.60
CA MET A 450 -16.04 -8.08 0.35
C MET A 450 -15.53 -9.39 -0.25
N ILE A 451 -14.24 -9.71 -0.15
CA ILE A 451 -13.70 -11.03 -0.54
C ILE A 451 -14.37 -12.12 0.31
N ALA A 452 -14.47 -11.92 1.63
CA ALA A 452 -15.16 -12.85 2.52
C ALA A 452 -16.67 -12.98 2.20
N MET A 453 -17.35 -11.87 1.85
CA MET A 453 -18.74 -11.89 1.42
C MET A 453 -18.96 -12.76 0.18
N CYS A 454 -18.09 -12.62 -0.81
CA CYS A 454 -18.14 -13.44 -2.03
C CYS A 454 -17.86 -14.91 -1.74
N SER A 455 -16.86 -15.20 -0.91
CA SER A 455 -16.52 -16.56 -0.48
C SER A 455 -17.69 -17.28 0.20
N MET A 456 -18.48 -16.57 1.00
CA MET A 456 -19.63 -17.11 1.72
C MET A 456 -20.94 -17.05 0.92
N GLY A 457 -20.88 -16.63 -0.34
CA GLY A 457 -22.04 -16.60 -1.24
C GLY A 457 -23.02 -15.45 -0.97
N ALA A 458 -22.63 -14.42 -0.20
CA ALA A 458 -23.46 -13.22 -0.05
C ALA A 458 -23.57 -12.45 -1.38
N TYR A 459 -22.51 -12.52 -2.19
CA TYR A 459 -22.49 -12.01 -3.57
C TYR A 459 -21.88 -13.03 -4.52
N PRO A 460 -22.40 -13.16 -5.74
CA PRO A 460 -21.87 -14.09 -6.75
C PRO A 460 -20.52 -13.65 -7.35
N SER A 461 -20.13 -12.37 -7.19
CA SER A 461 -18.82 -11.86 -7.63
C SER A 461 -18.41 -10.61 -6.86
N CYS A 462 -17.08 -10.32 -6.87
CA CYS A 462 -16.53 -9.11 -6.28
C CYS A 462 -17.09 -7.83 -6.92
N GLU A 463 -17.37 -7.83 -8.23
CA GLU A 463 -17.97 -6.68 -8.90
C GLU A 463 -19.37 -6.36 -8.37
N GLN A 464 -20.16 -7.40 -8.04
CA GLN A 464 -21.48 -7.18 -7.44
C GLN A 464 -21.36 -6.70 -5.99
N ALA A 465 -20.44 -7.27 -5.21
CA ALA A 465 -20.14 -6.80 -3.86
C ALA A 465 -19.72 -5.33 -3.86
N VAL A 466 -18.81 -4.94 -4.77
CA VAL A 466 -18.38 -3.54 -4.92
C VAL A 466 -19.55 -2.62 -5.24
N ARG A 467 -20.42 -2.97 -6.19
CA ARG A 467 -21.60 -2.15 -6.53
C ARG A 467 -22.56 -1.98 -5.36
N ALA A 468 -22.68 -2.99 -4.51
CA ALA A 468 -23.52 -2.95 -3.33
C ALA A 468 -22.88 -2.17 -2.17
N CYS A 469 -21.60 -2.40 -1.86
CA CYS A 469 -20.95 -1.94 -0.65
C CYS A 469 -20.21 -0.62 -0.81
N VAL A 470 -19.54 -0.38 -1.97
CA VAL A 470 -18.74 0.82 -2.17
C VAL A 470 -19.62 2.02 -2.50
N LYS A 471 -19.53 3.05 -1.69
CA LYS A 471 -20.31 4.29 -1.85
C LYS A 471 -19.36 5.48 -1.99
N VAL A 472 -19.52 6.21 -3.09
CA VAL A 472 -18.87 7.52 -3.25
C VAL A 472 -19.50 8.49 -2.25
N ASP A 473 -18.66 9.23 -1.55
CA ASP A 473 -19.04 10.27 -0.62
C ASP A 473 -19.21 11.61 -1.34
N ARG A 474 -18.14 12.03 -2.05
CA ARG A 474 -18.12 13.28 -2.79
C ARG A 474 -17.31 13.15 -4.08
N VAL A 475 -17.76 13.83 -5.13
CA VAL A 475 -17.07 13.96 -6.42
C VAL A 475 -16.63 15.41 -6.60
N TYR A 476 -15.34 15.62 -6.75
CA TYR A 476 -14.72 16.88 -7.09
C TYR A 476 -14.48 16.91 -8.60
N ARG A 477 -14.99 17.95 -9.27
CA ARG A 477 -14.81 18.10 -10.71
C ARG A 477 -13.81 19.20 -11.01
N PRO A 478 -13.03 19.10 -12.11
CA PRO A 478 -12.13 20.16 -12.53
C PRO A 478 -12.88 21.50 -12.67
N ASP A 479 -12.29 22.57 -12.16
CA ASP A 479 -12.78 23.93 -12.41
C ASP A 479 -12.16 24.44 -13.74
N PRO A 480 -12.96 24.70 -14.78
CA PRO A 480 -12.45 25.20 -16.05
C PRO A 480 -11.64 26.50 -15.95
N ALA A 481 -11.89 27.31 -14.92
CA ALA A 481 -11.16 28.55 -14.69
C ALA A 481 -9.66 28.32 -14.43
N TRP A 482 -9.30 27.17 -13.84
CA TRP A 482 -7.92 26.85 -13.47
C TRP A 482 -7.22 25.93 -14.47
N THR A 483 -7.93 25.22 -15.36
CA THR A 483 -7.37 24.20 -16.23
C THR A 483 -6.16 24.70 -17.02
N GLY A 484 -6.26 25.86 -17.66
CA GLY A 484 -5.16 26.44 -18.47
C GLY A 484 -3.95 26.83 -17.63
N ALA A 485 -4.18 27.40 -16.44
CA ALA A 485 -3.12 27.84 -15.54
C ALA A 485 -2.36 26.63 -14.94
N TYR A 486 -3.08 25.59 -14.51
CA TYR A 486 -2.43 24.36 -14.01
C TYR A 486 -1.70 23.59 -15.10
N GLU A 487 -2.20 23.58 -16.32
CA GLU A 487 -1.49 22.95 -17.44
C GLU A 487 -0.17 23.68 -17.78
N ALA A 488 -0.16 25.02 -17.70
CA ALA A 488 1.06 25.81 -17.87
C ALA A 488 2.07 25.57 -16.73
N ALA A 489 1.58 25.51 -15.47
CA ALA A 489 2.41 25.22 -14.32
C ALA A 489 2.97 23.80 -14.36
N TYR A 490 2.15 22.81 -14.73
CA TYR A 490 2.59 21.41 -14.91
C TYR A 490 3.71 21.30 -15.97
N ARG A 491 3.55 21.94 -17.13
CA ARG A 491 4.63 21.96 -18.16
C ARG A 491 5.94 22.55 -17.61
N LYS A 492 5.87 23.60 -16.81
CA LYS A 492 7.07 24.14 -16.14
C LYS A 492 7.64 23.14 -15.13
N TYR A 493 6.77 22.47 -14.36
CA TYR A 493 7.17 21.46 -13.38
C TYR A 493 7.94 20.28 -14.00
N THR A 494 7.53 19.80 -15.17
CA THR A 494 8.21 18.65 -15.82
C THR A 494 9.67 18.89 -16.18
N HIS A 495 10.13 20.16 -16.22
CA HIS A 495 11.55 20.49 -16.40
C HIS A 495 12.35 20.51 -15.09
N LEU A 496 11.69 20.45 -13.94
CA LEU A 496 12.36 20.71 -12.65
C LEU A 496 13.38 19.65 -12.30
N TYR A 497 13.04 18.37 -12.48
CA TYR A 497 13.97 17.28 -12.21
C TYR A 497 15.22 17.36 -13.08
N ASP A 498 15.07 17.49 -14.38
CA ASP A 498 16.20 17.55 -15.32
C ASP A 498 17.08 18.77 -15.05
N SER A 499 16.50 19.90 -14.65
CA SER A 499 17.23 21.12 -14.31
C SER A 499 18.07 21.00 -13.05
N LEU A 500 17.72 20.09 -12.13
CA LEU A 500 18.40 19.89 -10.85
C LEU A 500 19.21 18.58 -10.79
N LYS A 501 19.06 17.71 -11.78
CA LYS A 501 19.67 16.37 -11.79
C LYS A 501 21.18 16.42 -11.64
N GLU A 502 21.87 17.19 -12.48
CA GLU A 502 23.33 17.33 -12.42
C GLU A 502 23.77 17.86 -11.04
N PHE A 503 23.11 18.89 -10.53
CA PHE A 503 23.39 19.45 -9.22
C PHE A 503 23.24 18.42 -8.09
N ASN A 504 22.18 17.64 -8.08
CA ASN A 504 21.91 16.61 -7.07
C ASN A 504 22.95 15.48 -7.10
N HIS A 505 23.54 15.18 -8.26
CA HIS A 505 24.55 14.14 -8.41
C HIS A 505 25.97 14.58 -8.08
N ILE A 506 26.21 15.87 -7.80
CA ILE A 506 27.52 16.36 -7.33
C ILE A 506 27.72 15.86 -5.91
N LYS A 507 28.64 14.92 -5.72
CA LYS A 507 29.00 14.39 -4.40
C LYS A 507 29.97 15.33 -3.69
N ILE A 508 29.63 15.76 -2.48
CA ILE A 508 30.49 16.56 -1.62
C ILE A 508 31.32 15.58 -0.78
N PRO A 509 32.67 15.55 -0.93
CA PRO A 509 33.52 14.68 -0.12
C PRO A 509 33.34 14.99 1.38
N GLY A 510 32.96 13.97 2.19
CA GLY A 510 32.72 14.11 3.63
C GLY A 510 31.40 14.75 4.02
N GLY A 511 30.52 15.04 3.06
CA GLY A 511 29.15 15.45 3.33
C GLY A 511 28.33 14.27 3.85
N THR A 512 27.58 14.47 4.95
CA THR A 512 26.52 13.55 5.36
C THR A 512 25.36 13.72 4.37
N VAL A 513 24.96 12.61 3.75
CA VAL A 513 23.77 12.56 2.88
C VAL A 513 22.50 12.52 3.74
#